data_77e7f349b2a13f4d4bdd98eb6adec3c6
#
_entry.id   77e7f349b2a13f4d4bdd98eb6adec3c6
#
_cell.length_a   1.000
_cell.length_b   1.000
_cell.length_c   1.000
_cell.angle_alpha   90.00
_cell.angle_beta   90.00
_cell.angle_gamma   90.00
#
_symmetry.space_group_name_H-M   'P 1'
#
loop_
_entity.id
_entity.type
_entity.pdbx_description
1 polymer ?
#
loop_
_entity_poly.entity_id
_entity_poly.type
_entity_poly.pdbx_seq_one_letter_code
_entity_poly.pdbx_strand_id
1 'polypeptide(L)'
;KEIQIKSDNLNYDKNLEKFVSSGNIEIKLEDNFVLNTEEIVYFKNSEEILINNKSKIKDKLGNEIEFQELNYNANNQLIKGKKVTLLDLEKNFYNFESAIIDFSENKIIADNIDINFHKSIFGNPLNDPRLKGNYFFSDGKNSIIKKGVFTTCKKNDDCPPWQIKAKEIKHDKEKKIINYKHAWLEIYDQPIIYFPKFFHPDPTVKRQSGFLMPQVIDSSSLGLSFKVPYYKVISDNKDLTFSPRIX
;
A
#
# COMPACT_ATOMS: atom_id res chain seq x y z
N LYS A 1 -23.64 20.11 -1.93
CA LYS A 1 -22.63 19.39 -2.71
C LYS A 1 -23.34 18.51 -3.72
N GLU A 2 -22.97 18.63 -4.98
CA GLU A 2 -23.71 18.01 -6.07
C GLU A 2 -23.02 16.72 -6.53
N ILE A 3 -23.72 15.61 -6.41
CA ILE A 3 -23.30 14.32 -6.97
C ILE A 3 -24.04 14.16 -8.29
N GLN A 4 -23.33 13.84 -9.36
CA GLN A 4 -23.94 13.57 -10.66
C GLN A 4 -23.86 12.09 -10.96
N ILE A 5 -25.01 11.48 -11.25
CA ILE A 5 -25.11 10.05 -11.56
C ILE A 5 -25.67 9.90 -12.96
N LYS A 6 -24.96 9.18 -13.82
CA LYS A 6 -25.45 8.76 -15.14
C LYS A 6 -25.66 7.25 -15.12
N SER A 7 -26.78 6.80 -15.64
CA SER A 7 -27.09 5.36 -15.71
C SER A 7 -28.01 5.09 -16.88
N ASP A 8 -28.08 3.83 -17.30
CA ASP A 8 -29.04 3.42 -18.35
C ASP A 8 -30.46 3.35 -17.80
N ASN A 9 -30.63 2.93 -16.56
CA ASN A 9 -31.95 2.74 -15.94
C ASN A 9 -31.96 3.36 -14.55
N LEU A 10 -33.10 3.97 -14.19
CA LEU A 10 -33.30 4.58 -12.88
C LEU A 10 -34.71 4.27 -12.40
N ASN A 11 -34.81 3.67 -11.20
CA ASN A 11 -36.07 3.41 -10.52
C ASN A 11 -36.08 4.10 -9.16
N TYR A 12 -37.22 4.73 -8.84
CA TYR A 12 -37.38 5.39 -7.55
C TYR A 12 -38.42 4.65 -6.71
N ASP A 13 -38.02 4.22 -5.52
CA ASP A 13 -38.92 3.61 -4.54
C ASP A 13 -39.36 4.72 -3.56
N LYS A 14 -40.62 5.13 -3.70
CA LYS A 14 -41.19 6.23 -2.91
C LYS A 14 -41.34 5.87 -1.43
N ASN A 15 -41.59 4.60 -1.13
CA ASN A 15 -41.80 4.17 0.27
C ASN A 15 -40.51 4.15 1.05
N LEU A 16 -39.40 3.75 0.42
CA LEU A 16 -38.10 3.66 1.05
C LEU A 16 -37.21 4.90 0.77
N GLU A 17 -37.73 5.83 -0.01
CA GLU A 17 -37.02 7.06 -0.44
C GLU A 17 -35.62 6.73 -0.97
N LYS A 18 -35.55 5.74 -1.86
CA LYS A 18 -34.29 5.33 -2.46
C LYS A 18 -34.38 5.26 -3.97
N PHE A 19 -33.25 5.50 -4.63
CA PHE A 19 -33.08 5.33 -6.06
C PHE A 19 -32.25 4.08 -6.30
N VAL A 20 -32.70 3.22 -7.22
CA VAL A 20 -31.92 2.10 -7.70
C VAL A 20 -31.57 2.39 -9.16
N SER A 21 -30.29 2.43 -9.47
CA SER A 21 -29.79 2.69 -10.81
C SER A 21 -29.01 1.46 -11.30
N SER A 22 -29.11 1.19 -12.59
CA SER A 22 -28.41 0.06 -13.20
C SER A 22 -27.99 0.37 -14.63
N GLY A 23 -26.92 -0.28 -15.04
CA GLY A 23 -26.35 -0.20 -16.39
C GLY A 23 -25.40 0.96 -16.59
N ASN A 24 -24.15 0.64 -16.82
CA ASN A 24 -23.12 1.60 -17.23
C ASN A 24 -23.07 2.87 -16.37
N ILE A 25 -23.02 2.67 -15.05
CA ILE A 25 -23.12 3.81 -14.12
C ILE A 25 -21.80 4.56 -14.04
N GLU A 26 -21.88 5.88 -14.19
CA GLU A 26 -20.78 6.80 -13.94
C GLU A 26 -21.23 7.79 -12.87
N ILE A 27 -20.52 7.85 -11.76
CA ILE A 27 -20.79 8.79 -10.68
C ILE A 27 -19.63 9.78 -10.61
N LYS A 28 -19.96 11.08 -10.75
CA LYS A 28 -19.01 12.15 -10.52
C LYS A 28 -19.11 12.58 -9.07
N LEU A 29 -18.08 12.29 -8.31
CA LEU A 29 -17.91 12.73 -6.94
C LEU A 29 -17.24 14.10 -6.91
N GLU A 30 -17.13 14.70 -5.72
CA GLU A 30 -16.44 15.97 -5.59
C GLU A 30 -14.99 15.88 -6.04
N ASP A 31 -14.41 17.01 -6.42
CA ASP A 31 -13.03 17.12 -6.90
C ASP A 31 -12.76 16.31 -8.18
N ASN A 32 -13.81 16.06 -8.97
CA ASN A 32 -13.71 15.39 -10.27
C ASN A 32 -13.27 13.92 -10.19
N PHE A 33 -13.48 13.25 -9.04
CA PHE A 33 -13.34 11.80 -8.98
C PHE A 33 -14.50 11.15 -9.72
N VAL A 34 -14.19 10.17 -10.56
CA VAL A 34 -15.20 9.44 -11.32
C VAL A 34 -15.20 7.98 -10.88
N LEU A 35 -16.38 7.50 -10.48
CA LEU A 35 -16.58 6.12 -10.08
C LEU A 35 -17.41 5.42 -11.15
N ASN A 36 -17.01 4.23 -11.56
CA ASN A 36 -17.71 3.40 -12.55
C ASN A 36 -18.15 2.09 -11.91
N THR A 37 -19.40 1.70 -12.17
CA THR A 37 -19.98 0.47 -11.64
C THR A 37 -21.20 0.07 -12.47
N GLU A 38 -21.89 -1.02 -12.10
CA GLU A 38 -23.05 -1.53 -12.85
C GLU A 38 -24.38 -1.34 -12.14
N GLU A 39 -24.40 -1.33 -10.80
CA GLU A 39 -25.64 -1.16 -10.04
C GLU A 39 -25.37 -0.42 -8.74
N ILE A 40 -26.23 0.52 -8.40
CA ILE A 40 -26.13 1.28 -7.14
C ILE A 40 -27.49 1.44 -6.50
N VAL A 41 -27.47 1.67 -5.17
CA VAL A 41 -28.63 2.12 -4.41
C VAL A 41 -28.25 3.43 -3.74
N TYR A 42 -29.04 4.48 -3.99
CA TYR A 42 -28.85 5.77 -3.36
C TYR A 42 -29.99 6.04 -2.39
N PHE A 43 -29.66 6.28 -1.12
CA PHE A 43 -30.63 6.62 -0.08
C PHE A 43 -30.70 8.14 0.08
N LYS A 44 -31.85 8.71 -0.26
CA LYS A 44 -32.04 10.15 -0.27
C LYS A 44 -31.86 10.80 1.12
N ASN A 45 -32.40 10.15 2.17
CA ASN A 45 -32.40 10.74 3.51
C ASN A 45 -31.01 10.75 4.16
N SER A 46 -30.24 9.69 3.99
CA SER A 46 -28.89 9.61 4.57
C SER A 46 -27.79 10.09 3.64
N GLU A 47 -28.15 10.36 2.38
CA GLU A 47 -27.19 10.75 1.32
C GLU A 47 -26.08 9.70 1.15
N GLU A 48 -26.46 8.42 1.25
CA GLU A 48 -25.51 7.32 1.09
C GLU A 48 -25.73 6.59 -0.22
N ILE A 49 -24.61 6.21 -0.85
CA ILE A 49 -24.60 5.36 -2.03
C ILE A 49 -24.02 3.99 -1.60
N LEU A 50 -24.79 2.93 -1.82
CA LEU A 50 -24.36 1.55 -1.58
C LEU A 50 -24.11 0.86 -2.90
N ILE A 51 -22.95 0.23 -3.01
CA ILE A 51 -22.55 -0.52 -4.20
C ILE A 51 -22.09 -1.91 -3.74
N ASN A 52 -22.85 -2.95 -4.10
CA ASN A 52 -22.54 -4.33 -3.74
C ASN A 52 -21.96 -5.12 -4.92
N ASN A 53 -21.41 -4.42 -5.88
CA ASN A 53 -20.78 -5.01 -7.04
C ASN A 53 -19.49 -4.26 -7.32
N LYS A 54 -18.69 -4.80 -8.23
CA LYS A 54 -17.36 -4.24 -8.53
C LYS A 54 -17.46 -2.80 -8.98
N SER A 55 -16.64 -1.94 -8.37
CA SER A 55 -16.59 -0.53 -8.73
C SER A 55 -15.14 -0.07 -8.83
N LYS A 56 -14.91 0.93 -9.67
CA LYS A 56 -13.58 1.46 -9.96
C LYS A 56 -13.56 2.97 -9.83
N ILE A 57 -12.53 3.49 -9.19
CA ILE A 57 -12.26 4.92 -9.10
C ILE A 57 -10.85 5.17 -9.61
N LYS A 58 -10.68 6.22 -10.40
CA LYS A 58 -9.37 6.72 -10.76
C LYS A 58 -9.17 8.04 -10.00
N ASP A 59 -8.09 8.14 -9.22
CA ASP A 59 -7.84 9.34 -8.44
C ASP A 59 -7.18 10.44 -9.29
N LYS A 60 -6.96 11.62 -8.69
CA LYS A 60 -6.38 12.76 -9.39
C LYS A 60 -4.97 12.50 -9.91
N LEU A 61 -4.23 11.62 -9.23
CA LEU A 61 -2.87 11.28 -9.61
C LEU A 61 -2.82 10.19 -10.69
N GLY A 62 -3.96 9.54 -10.97
CA GLY A 62 -4.04 8.45 -11.92
C GLY A 62 -3.97 7.06 -11.30
N ASN A 63 -3.94 6.95 -9.97
CA ASN A 63 -4.01 5.65 -9.30
C ASN A 63 -5.39 5.03 -9.53
N GLU A 64 -5.42 3.72 -9.75
CA GLU A 64 -6.67 2.99 -9.97
C GLU A 64 -7.05 2.23 -8.70
N ILE A 65 -8.26 2.49 -8.21
CA ILE A 65 -8.77 1.85 -6.99
C ILE A 65 -10.02 1.05 -7.36
N GLU A 66 -10.06 -0.21 -6.91
CA GLU A 66 -11.15 -1.12 -7.21
C GLU A 66 -11.73 -1.64 -5.89
N PHE A 67 -13.07 -1.71 -5.81
CA PHE A 67 -13.78 -2.16 -4.62
C PHE A 67 -14.72 -3.30 -5.01
N GLN A 68 -14.85 -4.31 -4.15
CA GLN A 68 -15.90 -5.34 -4.32
C GLN A 68 -17.21 -4.88 -3.69
N GLU A 69 -17.13 -4.15 -2.59
CA GLU A 69 -18.28 -3.50 -1.95
C GLU A 69 -17.85 -2.10 -1.51
N LEU A 70 -18.78 -1.16 -1.60
CA LEU A 70 -18.48 0.23 -1.28
C LEU A 70 -19.72 0.91 -0.70
N ASN A 71 -19.50 1.75 0.32
CA ASN A 71 -20.47 2.70 0.84
C ASN A 71 -19.85 4.09 0.79
N TYR A 72 -20.47 5.00 0.07
CA TYR A 72 -20.06 6.40 0.03
C TYR A 72 -21.09 7.25 0.75
N ASN A 73 -20.63 8.05 1.72
CA ASN A 73 -21.47 8.99 2.43
C ASN A 73 -21.15 10.42 1.94
N ALA A 74 -22.12 11.05 1.31
CA ALA A 74 -21.92 12.37 0.71
C ALA A 74 -21.76 13.48 1.75
N ASN A 75 -22.29 13.29 2.97
CA ASN A 75 -22.21 14.31 4.00
C ASN A 75 -20.79 14.51 4.52
N ASN A 76 -20.04 13.43 4.70
CA ASN A 76 -18.66 13.48 5.21
C ASN A 76 -17.61 13.10 4.17
N GLN A 77 -18.04 12.76 2.96
CA GLN A 77 -17.14 12.42 1.83
C GLN A 77 -16.25 11.21 2.12
N LEU A 78 -16.74 10.25 2.92
CA LEU A 78 -16.01 9.05 3.25
C LEU A 78 -16.49 7.88 2.39
N ILE A 79 -15.53 7.12 1.88
CA ILE A 79 -15.77 5.82 1.27
C ILE A 79 -15.35 4.75 2.27
N LYS A 80 -16.26 3.80 2.53
CA LYS A 80 -15.93 2.56 3.25
C LYS A 80 -16.01 1.42 2.26
N GLY A 81 -14.90 0.72 2.07
CA GLY A 81 -14.83 -0.35 1.08
C GLY A 81 -14.37 -1.67 1.66
N LYS A 82 -14.77 -2.75 1.00
CA LYS A 82 -14.31 -4.11 1.30
C LYS A 82 -13.60 -4.69 0.10
N LYS A 83 -12.55 -5.47 0.37
CA LYS A 83 -11.72 -6.10 -0.67
C LYS A 83 -11.29 -5.06 -1.68
N VAL A 84 -10.50 -4.12 -1.20
CA VAL A 84 -10.06 -2.96 -1.97
C VAL A 84 -8.69 -3.25 -2.56
N THR A 85 -8.53 -2.96 -3.85
CA THR A 85 -7.22 -3.02 -4.49
C THR A 85 -6.85 -1.65 -5.04
N LEU A 86 -5.56 -1.33 -5.02
CA LEU A 86 -5.04 -0.08 -5.55
C LEU A 86 -3.82 -0.38 -6.42
N LEU A 87 -3.82 0.14 -7.63
CA LEU A 87 -2.66 0.08 -8.52
C LEU A 87 -2.16 1.50 -8.69
N ASP A 88 -0.92 1.77 -8.25
CA ASP A 88 -0.35 3.10 -8.37
C ASP A 88 0.40 3.28 -9.71
N LEU A 89 0.84 4.50 -9.96
CA LEU A 89 1.54 4.84 -11.22
C LEU A 89 2.89 4.13 -11.36
N GLU A 90 3.48 3.72 -10.23
CA GLU A 90 4.74 2.97 -10.24
C GLU A 90 4.53 1.47 -10.40
N LYS A 91 3.27 1.04 -10.62
CA LYS A 91 2.87 -0.36 -10.80
C LYS A 91 2.99 -1.17 -9.51
N ASN A 92 2.94 -0.51 -8.36
CA ASN A 92 2.81 -1.21 -7.09
C ASN A 92 1.34 -1.59 -6.86
N PHE A 93 1.11 -2.79 -6.38
CA PHE A 93 -0.23 -3.34 -6.21
C PHE A 93 -0.52 -3.55 -4.72
N TYR A 94 -1.58 -2.92 -4.24
CA TYR A 94 -1.99 -2.95 -2.84
C TYR A 94 -3.31 -3.72 -2.73
N ASN A 95 -3.39 -4.62 -1.77
CA ASN A 95 -4.63 -5.28 -1.37
C ASN A 95 -4.96 -4.94 0.06
N PHE A 96 -6.21 -4.55 0.31
CA PHE A 96 -6.73 -4.30 1.65
C PHE A 96 -7.98 -5.13 1.87
N GLU A 97 -8.12 -5.73 3.05
CA GLU A 97 -9.37 -6.41 3.41
C GLU A 97 -10.52 -5.42 3.50
N SER A 98 -10.27 -4.28 4.15
CA SER A 98 -11.22 -3.17 4.22
C SER A 98 -10.46 -1.85 4.29
N ALA A 99 -11.10 -0.78 3.84
CA ALA A 99 -10.49 0.54 3.86
C ALA A 99 -11.53 1.62 4.05
N ILE A 100 -11.12 2.70 4.75
CA ILE A 100 -11.87 3.95 4.83
C ILE A 100 -11.01 5.00 4.13
N ILE A 101 -11.59 5.66 3.12
CA ILE A 101 -10.88 6.65 2.31
C ILE A 101 -11.60 7.99 2.46
N ASP A 102 -10.84 9.00 2.88
CA ASP A 102 -11.30 10.39 2.96
C ASP A 102 -10.62 11.17 1.84
N PHE A 103 -11.36 11.42 0.77
CA PHE A 103 -10.83 12.15 -0.37
C PHE A 103 -10.61 13.64 -0.06
N SER A 104 -11.39 14.20 0.88
CA SER A 104 -11.26 15.62 1.22
C SER A 104 -9.93 15.90 1.95
N GLU A 105 -9.46 14.96 2.77
CA GLU A 105 -8.23 15.11 3.53
C GLU A 105 -7.08 14.25 3.00
N ASN A 106 -7.32 13.51 1.93
CA ASN A 106 -6.33 12.61 1.33
C ASN A 106 -5.80 11.59 2.35
N LYS A 107 -6.72 10.99 3.10
CA LYS A 107 -6.38 10.00 4.14
C LYS A 107 -6.96 8.64 3.82
N ILE A 108 -6.20 7.60 4.16
CA ILE A 108 -6.61 6.20 4.04
C ILE A 108 -6.31 5.50 5.34
N ILE A 109 -7.29 4.75 5.86
CA ILE A 109 -7.11 3.80 6.96
C ILE A 109 -7.57 2.44 6.44
N ALA A 110 -6.75 1.41 6.63
CA ALA A 110 -7.10 0.10 6.08
C ALA A 110 -6.62 -1.03 6.98
N ASP A 111 -7.27 -2.17 6.83
CA ASP A 111 -6.96 -3.41 7.56
C ASP A 111 -6.35 -4.44 6.62
N ASN A 112 -5.41 -5.21 7.17
CA ASN A 112 -4.82 -6.38 6.51
C ASN A 112 -4.30 -6.03 5.12
N ILE A 113 -3.21 -5.26 5.10
CA ILE A 113 -2.58 -4.80 3.87
C ILE A 113 -1.58 -5.83 3.35
N ASP A 114 -1.59 -6.00 2.03
CA ASP A 114 -0.62 -6.81 1.30
C ASP A 114 -0.18 -5.98 0.08
N ILE A 115 1.09 -5.58 0.07
CA ILE A 115 1.65 -4.77 -1.03
C ILE A 115 2.63 -5.63 -1.83
N ASN A 116 2.42 -5.67 -3.14
CA ASN A 116 3.38 -6.25 -4.08
C ASN A 116 4.00 -5.09 -4.86
N PHE A 117 5.27 -4.82 -4.61
CA PHE A 117 5.99 -3.76 -5.29
C PHE A 117 6.41 -4.21 -6.68
N HIS A 118 6.54 -3.26 -7.59
CA HIS A 118 7.05 -3.55 -8.93
C HIS A 118 8.46 -4.16 -8.81
N LYS A 119 8.72 -5.20 -9.59
CA LYS A 119 9.96 -6.00 -9.45
C LYS A 119 11.24 -5.19 -9.58
N SER A 120 11.23 -4.13 -10.39
CA SER A 120 12.42 -3.32 -10.62
C SER A 120 12.70 -2.29 -9.53
N ILE A 121 11.77 -2.09 -8.57
CA ILE A 121 11.86 -0.97 -7.63
C ILE A 121 13.11 -1.03 -6.73
N PHE A 122 13.59 -2.25 -6.43
CA PHE A 122 14.81 -2.44 -5.64
C PHE A 122 16.01 -2.88 -6.50
N GLY A 123 15.97 -2.59 -7.80
CA GLY A 123 17.11 -2.76 -8.70
C GLY A 123 17.34 -4.16 -9.25
N ASN A 124 16.68 -5.18 -8.73
CA ASN A 124 16.85 -6.55 -9.22
C ASN A 124 15.50 -7.11 -9.68
N PRO A 125 15.29 -7.28 -10.99
CA PRO A 125 14.00 -7.76 -11.51
C PRO A 125 13.68 -9.21 -11.18
N LEU A 126 14.64 -9.97 -10.64
CA LEU A 126 14.39 -11.34 -10.19
C LEU A 126 13.78 -11.41 -8.79
N ASN A 127 13.75 -10.30 -8.07
CA ASN A 127 13.15 -10.21 -6.74
C ASN A 127 11.63 -10.04 -6.82
N ASP A 128 10.95 -10.44 -5.75
CA ASP A 128 9.52 -10.23 -5.56
C ASP A 128 9.29 -9.39 -4.29
N PRO A 129 9.62 -8.08 -4.33
CA PRO A 129 9.50 -7.25 -3.12
C PRO A 129 8.05 -7.10 -2.70
N ARG A 130 7.80 -7.37 -1.41
CA ARG A 130 6.45 -7.34 -0.86
C ARG A 130 6.45 -7.00 0.63
N LEU A 131 5.32 -6.46 1.07
CA LEU A 131 5.13 -6.00 2.43
C LEU A 131 3.73 -6.38 2.87
N LYS A 132 3.61 -6.96 4.07
CA LYS A 132 2.31 -7.27 4.68
C LYS A 132 2.20 -6.56 6.03
N GLY A 133 0.99 -6.28 6.45
CA GLY A 133 0.73 -5.73 7.77
C GLY A 133 -0.73 -5.86 8.15
N ASN A 134 -1.04 -5.63 9.42
CA ASN A 134 -2.42 -5.74 9.87
C ASN A 134 -3.17 -4.40 9.92
N TYR A 135 -2.46 -3.29 9.76
CA TYR A 135 -3.04 -1.96 9.79
C TYR A 135 -2.23 -1.04 8.88
N PHE A 136 -2.92 -0.18 8.15
CA PHE A 136 -2.32 0.80 7.25
C PHE A 136 -2.97 2.16 7.46
N PHE A 137 -2.16 3.20 7.50
CA PHE A 137 -2.61 4.58 7.50
C PHE A 137 -1.77 5.37 6.51
N SER A 138 -2.40 6.27 5.76
CA SER A 138 -1.68 7.21 4.90
C SER A 138 -2.40 8.56 4.91
N ASP A 139 -1.62 9.64 4.97
CA ASP A 139 -2.15 11.01 4.88
C ASP A 139 -1.55 11.77 3.69
N GLY A 140 -0.96 11.04 2.76
CA GLY A 140 -0.30 11.63 1.60
C GLY A 140 1.16 12.00 1.83
N LYS A 141 1.55 12.31 3.07
CA LYS A 141 2.94 12.62 3.43
C LYS A 141 3.64 11.46 4.12
N ASN A 142 2.89 10.74 4.93
CA ASN A 142 3.39 9.60 5.68
C ASN A 142 2.49 8.40 5.42
N SER A 143 3.10 7.22 5.36
CA SER A 143 2.36 5.96 5.42
C SER A 143 2.88 5.16 6.58
N ILE A 144 1.98 4.57 7.37
CA ILE A 144 2.32 3.80 8.57
C ILE A 144 1.69 2.42 8.44
N ILE A 145 2.49 1.39 8.67
CA ILE A 145 2.05 -0.01 8.68
C ILE A 145 2.39 -0.60 10.04
N LYS A 146 1.40 -1.21 10.69
CA LYS A 146 1.60 -1.90 11.97
C LYS A 146 1.79 -3.40 11.72
N LYS A 147 2.65 -4.02 12.52
CA LYS A 147 3.02 -5.45 12.40
C LYS A 147 3.42 -5.79 10.98
N GLY A 148 4.36 -5.00 10.44
CA GLY A 148 4.81 -5.13 9.06
C GLY A 148 5.84 -6.24 8.88
N VAL A 149 5.74 -6.97 7.77
CA VAL A 149 6.71 -7.98 7.35
C VAL A 149 7.12 -7.67 5.92
N PHE A 150 8.40 -7.42 5.71
CA PHE A 150 8.96 -7.06 4.41
C PHE A 150 10.00 -8.08 3.95
N THR A 151 9.96 -8.44 2.68
CA THR A 151 11.00 -9.25 2.04
C THR A 151 11.08 -8.93 0.55
N THR A 152 12.22 -9.24 -0.06
CA THR A 152 12.38 -9.22 -1.52
C THR A 152 12.52 -10.60 -2.12
N CYS A 153 12.43 -11.67 -1.31
CA CYS A 153 12.61 -13.04 -1.76
C CYS A 153 11.52 -13.47 -2.74
N LYS A 154 11.84 -14.42 -3.61
CA LYS A 154 10.90 -14.94 -4.61
C LYS A 154 9.68 -15.57 -3.93
N LYS A 155 8.51 -15.38 -4.54
CA LYS A 155 7.25 -15.90 -4.03
C LYS A 155 7.17 -17.43 -4.07
N ASN A 156 7.91 -18.05 -4.98
CA ASN A 156 7.84 -19.50 -5.17
C ASN A 156 8.62 -20.29 -4.11
N ASP A 157 9.37 -19.59 -3.25
CA ASP A 157 10.02 -20.22 -2.11
C ASP A 157 8.99 -20.40 -1.00
N ASP A 158 8.88 -21.60 -0.45
CA ASP A 158 7.91 -21.93 0.59
C ASP A 158 8.07 -21.05 1.83
N CYS A 159 9.28 -20.63 2.10
CA CYS A 159 9.60 -19.74 3.20
C CYS A 159 10.65 -18.75 2.71
N PRO A 160 10.42 -17.45 2.78
CA PRO A 160 11.44 -16.52 2.32
C PRO A 160 12.73 -16.73 3.10
N PRO A 161 13.89 -16.81 2.41
CA PRO A 161 15.17 -16.99 3.12
C PRO A 161 15.41 -15.91 4.17
N TRP A 162 14.88 -14.70 3.94
CA TRP A 162 14.97 -13.64 4.94
C TRP A 162 13.74 -12.73 4.88
N GLN A 163 13.45 -12.14 6.03
CA GLN A 163 12.42 -11.08 6.12
C GLN A 163 12.75 -10.14 7.28
N ILE A 164 12.23 -8.92 7.19
CA ILE A 164 12.26 -7.96 8.31
C ILE A 164 10.85 -7.87 8.86
N LYS A 165 10.73 -8.17 10.15
CA LYS A 165 9.46 -8.13 10.87
C LYS A 165 9.52 -6.97 11.86
N ALA A 166 8.62 -6.02 11.77
CA ALA A 166 8.67 -4.81 12.59
C ALA A 166 7.32 -4.51 13.22
N LYS A 167 7.36 -3.94 14.43
CA LYS A 167 6.14 -3.47 15.10
C LYS A 167 5.49 -2.35 14.30
N GLU A 168 6.31 -1.47 13.72
CA GLU A 168 5.83 -0.35 12.90
C GLU A 168 6.82 -0.08 11.77
N ILE A 169 6.28 0.17 10.58
CA ILE A 169 7.05 0.63 9.42
C ILE A 169 6.44 1.97 9.00
N LYS A 170 7.25 3.02 8.93
CA LYS A 170 6.80 4.35 8.53
C LYS A 170 7.58 4.83 7.30
N HIS A 171 6.84 5.13 6.23
CA HIS A 171 7.40 5.74 5.04
C HIS A 171 7.18 7.25 5.12
N ASP A 172 8.24 8.01 5.30
CA ASP A 172 8.24 9.47 5.27
C ASP A 172 8.54 9.89 3.83
N LYS A 173 7.51 10.31 3.12
CA LYS A 173 7.61 10.61 1.68
C LYS A 173 8.36 11.92 1.42
N GLU A 174 8.32 12.86 2.37
CA GLU A 174 9.06 14.13 2.23
C GLU A 174 10.55 13.91 2.39
N LYS A 175 10.96 13.16 3.41
CA LYS A 175 12.37 12.83 3.67
C LYS A 175 12.86 11.67 2.82
N LYS A 176 11.97 10.96 2.17
CA LYS A 176 12.26 9.78 1.34
C LYS A 176 13.03 8.72 2.12
N ILE A 177 12.52 8.42 3.32
CA ILE A 177 13.11 7.44 4.23
C ILE A 177 12.03 6.48 4.70
N ILE A 178 12.37 5.20 4.79
CA ILE A 178 11.55 4.17 5.40
C ILE A 178 12.17 3.81 6.74
N ASN A 179 11.39 3.98 7.82
CA ASN A 179 11.81 3.75 9.20
C ASN A 179 11.08 2.54 9.78
N TYR A 180 11.80 1.71 10.51
CA TYR A 180 11.27 0.54 11.19
C TYR A 180 11.48 0.69 12.69
N LYS A 181 10.47 0.37 13.48
CA LYS A 181 10.56 0.32 14.94
C LYS A 181 10.43 -1.12 15.42
N HIS A 182 11.31 -1.51 16.35
CA HIS A 182 11.34 -2.86 16.92
C HIS A 182 11.34 -3.91 15.82
N ALA A 183 12.41 -3.91 15.04
CA ALA A 183 12.54 -4.77 13.87
C ALA A 183 13.42 -5.97 14.18
N TRP A 184 13.00 -7.13 13.67
CA TRP A 184 13.80 -8.35 13.69
C TRP A 184 14.16 -8.72 12.26
N LEU A 185 15.42 -8.96 12.01
CA LEU A 185 15.83 -9.68 10.80
C LEU A 185 15.67 -11.17 11.10
N GLU A 186 14.84 -11.83 10.30
CA GLU A 186 14.60 -13.26 10.41
C GLU A 186 15.18 -13.97 9.18
N ILE A 187 15.79 -15.14 9.41
CA ILE A 187 16.28 -16.01 8.34
C ILE A 187 15.65 -17.38 8.59
N TYR A 188 14.93 -17.89 7.57
CA TYR A 188 14.15 -19.13 7.68
C TYR A 188 13.28 -19.12 8.95
N ASP A 189 12.56 -18.01 9.16
CA ASP A 189 11.65 -17.79 10.28
C ASP A 189 12.31 -17.78 11.67
N GLN A 190 13.63 -17.72 11.72
CA GLN A 190 14.35 -17.61 13.00
C GLN A 190 14.83 -16.18 13.19
N PRO A 191 14.50 -15.54 14.32
CA PRO A 191 14.99 -14.18 14.57
C PRO A 191 16.49 -14.18 14.85
N ILE A 192 17.23 -13.45 14.04
CA ILE A 192 18.70 -13.43 14.08
C ILE A 192 19.23 -12.14 14.68
N ILE A 193 18.71 -10.99 14.23
CA ILE A 193 19.19 -9.68 14.70
C ILE A 193 18.02 -8.79 15.05
N TYR A 194 18.11 -8.15 16.20
CA TYR A 194 17.13 -7.16 16.65
C TYR A 194 17.65 -5.74 16.45
N PHE A 195 16.82 -4.91 15.83
CA PHE A 195 17.07 -3.49 15.65
C PHE A 195 15.98 -2.70 16.36
N PRO A 196 16.28 -1.97 17.45
CA PRO A 196 15.28 -1.07 18.06
C PRO A 196 14.76 -0.06 17.04
N LYS A 197 15.67 0.46 16.19
CA LYS A 197 15.36 1.32 15.06
C LYS A 197 16.21 0.89 13.88
N PHE A 198 15.58 0.88 12.72
CA PHE A 198 16.26 0.55 11.47
C PHE A 198 15.71 1.48 10.40
N PHE A 199 16.54 1.93 9.48
CA PHE A 199 16.05 2.79 8.40
C PHE A 199 16.84 2.54 7.11
N HIS A 200 16.16 2.81 5.99
CA HIS A 200 16.84 2.83 4.70
C HIS A 200 16.16 3.87 3.81
N PRO A 201 16.88 4.33 2.76
CA PRO A 201 16.27 5.26 1.82
C PRO A 201 15.11 4.61 1.07
N ASP A 202 14.14 5.43 0.69
CA ASP A 202 13.11 5.05 -0.27
C ASP A 202 13.79 4.56 -1.55
N PRO A 203 13.32 3.49 -2.18
CA PRO A 203 13.94 2.96 -3.39
C PRO A 203 14.07 3.95 -4.55
N THR A 204 13.30 5.03 -4.56
CA THR A 204 13.38 6.05 -5.61
C THR A 204 14.56 6.99 -5.43
N VAL A 205 15.24 6.97 -4.27
CA VAL A 205 16.37 7.86 -4.01
C VAL A 205 17.65 7.22 -4.54
N LYS A 206 18.36 7.96 -5.39
CA LYS A 206 19.59 7.44 -6.00
C LYS A 206 20.78 7.47 -5.04
N ARG A 207 20.81 8.43 -4.09
CA ARG A 207 21.98 8.59 -3.23
C ARG A 207 21.58 9.21 -1.89
N GLN A 208 21.48 8.38 -0.84
CA GLN A 208 21.12 8.80 0.51
C GLN A 208 21.68 7.79 1.52
N SER A 209 22.21 8.28 2.64
CA SER A 209 22.71 7.42 3.72
C SER A 209 21.61 6.56 4.31
N GLY A 210 21.93 5.29 4.60
CA GLY A 210 20.99 4.37 5.22
C GLY A 210 21.42 2.93 5.01
N PHE A 211 20.67 2.03 5.64
CA PHE A 211 20.88 0.61 5.42
C PHE A 211 20.43 0.21 4.02
N LEU A 212 21.19 -0.66 3.40
CA LEU A 212 20.81 -1.27 2.13
C LEU A 212 20.09 -2.60 2.40
N MET A 213 19.48 -3.15 1.37
CA MET A 213 18.75 -4.40 1.50
C MET A 213 19.66 -5.52 2.01
N PRO A 214 19.22 -6.28 3.01
CA PRO A 214 19.98 -7.44 3.45
C PRO A 214 20.15 -8.46 2.31
N GLN A 215 21.27 -9.15 2.32
CA GLN A 215 21.59 -10.17 1.33
C GLN A 215 21.92 -11.47 2.04
N VAL A 216 21.26 -12.53 1.62
CA VAL A 216 21.56 -13.88 2.09
C VAL A 216 22.40 -14.55 1.01
N ILE A 217 23.55 -15.08 1.42
CA ILE A 217 24.52 -15.72 0.52
C ILE A 217 24.74 -17.14 1.01
N ASP A 218 24.44 -18.11 0.17
CA ASP A 218 24.75 -19.51 0.43
C ASP A 218 25.92 -19.91 -0.47
N SER A 219 26.97 -20.38 0.14
CA SER A 219 28.21 -20.69 -0.55
C SER A 219 28.68 -22.09 -0.15
N SER A 220 29.08 -22.88 -1.12
CA SER A 220 29.60 -24.23 -0.87
C SER A 220 30.85 -24.25 0.01
N SER A 221 31.60 -23.15 0.05
CA SER A 221 32.85 -23.07 0.84
C SER A 221 32.67 -22.44 2.22
N LEU A 222 31.70 -21.53 2.37
CA LEU A 222 31.50 -20.77 3.60
C LEU A 222 30.16 -21.02 4.26
N GLY A 223 29.29 -21.78 3.60
CA GLY A 223 27.93 -22.00 4.10
C GLY A 223 27.03 -20.78 3.99
N LEU A 224 25.98 -20.79 4.77
CA LEU A 224 25.00 -19.72 4.80
C LEU A 224 25.58 -18.50 5.53
N SER A 225 25.53 -17.36 4.88
CA SER A 225 25.97 -16.11 5.48
C SER A 225 25.03 -14.96 5.07
N PHE A 226 25.07 -13.89 5.83
CA PHE A 226 24.26 -12.73 5.49
C PHE A 226 25.01 -11.43 5.71
N LYS A 227 24.61 -10.42 4.92
CA LYS A 227 25.15 -9.07 5.00
C LYS A 227 24.02 -8.08 5.25
N VAL A 228 24.28 -7.06 6.07
CA VAL A 228 23.38 -5.91 6.23
C VAL A 228 24.22 -4.65 5.95
N PRO A 229 24.38 -4.26 4.68
CA PRO A 229 25.26 -3.15 4.35
C PRO A 229 24.68 -1.81 4.82
N TYR A 230 25.55 -0.90 5.24
CA TYR A 230 25.20 0.49 5.55
C TYR A 230 25.96 1.41 4.59
N TYR A 231 25.23 2.24 3.87
CA TYR A 231 25.75 3.20 2.91
C TYR A 231 25.78 4.59 3.55
N LYS A 232 26.91 5.26 3.46
CA LYS A 232 27.11 6.59 4.05
C LYS A 232 27.56 7.56 2.97
N VAL A 233 26.77 8.60 2.74
CA VAL A 233 27.17 9.73 1.89
C VAL A 233 28.06 10.64 2.75
N ILE A 234 29.27 10.88 2.29
CA ILE A 234 30.25 11.73 2.99
C ILE A 234 30.23 13.15 2.39
N SER A 235 30.23 13.23 1.07
CA SER A 235 30.17 14.50 0.34
C SER A 235 29.61 14.24 -1.05
N ASP A 236 29.48 15.26 -1.88
CA ASP A 236 28.91 15.16 -3.20
C ASP A 236 29.57 14.09 -4.08
N ASN A 237 30.88 13.90 -3.89
CA ASN A 237 31.68 12.97 -4.71
C ASN A 237 32.31 11.84 -3.90
N LYS A 238 31.93 11.66 -2.63
CA LYS A 238 32.50 10.62 -1.77
C LYS A 238 31.40 9.89 -0.99
N ASP A 239 31.52 8.58 -0.92
CA ASP A 239 30.66 7.76 -0.09
C ASP A 239 31.43 6.53 0.43
N LEU A 240 30.82 5.84 1.38
CA LEU A 240 31.39 4.65 2.00
C LEU A 240 30.26 3.63 2.18
N THR A 241 30.53 2.39 1.85
CA THR A 241 29.63 1.30 2.19
C THR A 241 30.35 0.36 3.16
N PHE A 242 29.76 0.22 4.34
CA PHE A 242 30.22 -0.74 5.34
C PHE A 242 29.33 -1.98 5.23
N SER A 243 29.95 -3.12 4.92
CA SER A 243 29.21 -4.36 4.60
C SER A 243 29.61 -5.51 5.54
N PRO A 244 29.15 -5.49 6.80
CA PRO A 244 29.44 -6.61 7.70
C PRO A 244 28.83 -7.90 7.17
N ARG A 245 29.58 -9.00 7.29
CA ARG A 245 29.13 -10.34 6.89
C ARG A 245 29.25 -11.27 8.09
N ILE A 246 28.21 -11.96 8.31
CA ILE A 246 28.15 -12.94 9.40
C ILE A 246 27.94 -14.30 8.76
N UNK A 247 28.76 -15.01 9.01
CA UNK A 247 28.80 -16.23 8.48
C UNK A 247 28.40 -17.14 9.40
#